data_323562ade27baf4d13da18d456d5d5b3
#
_entry.id   323562ade27baf4d13da18d456d5d5b3
#
_cell.length_a   1.000
_cell.length_b   1.000
_cell.length_c   1.000
_cell.angle_alpha   90.00
_cell.angle_beta   90.00
_cell.angle_gamma   90.00
#
_symmetry.space_group_name_H-M   'P 1'
#
loop_
_entity.id
_entity.type
_entity.pdbx_description
1 polymer ?
#
loop_
_entity_poly.entity_id
_entity_poly.type
_entity_poly.pdbx_seq_one_letter_code
_entity_poly.pdbx_strand_id
1 'polypeptide(L)'
;MLRVAMTESGMVAGTPGTDARITVFKGIPYAADTSGENRWRPPQPPKKWEGIRKCYEFAPITMQRTPGKDPNAFYSKEWHVDPDIPMSEDGSLVVNIWTPAKSADERLPVMVWIFGGGLQEGYAHEMEFDGERIASRGVILVTVAYRLNVFGFLAHPDLTAENPDEPTNFGFLDQRAGIMWVKRNIANFGGDPDNITILGQSSGGVSVFSHLCSPRSKGLFQKAVIQSSAGGSVLPVYPKTPFREALSLAEAEEYGVRFLREQLGVETIAE
;
A
#
# COMPACT_ATOMS: atom_id res chain seq x y z
N MET A 1 -24.36 8.64 -10.57
CA MET A 1 -23.16 8.07 -9.92
C MET A 1 -21.98 8.27 -10.85
N LEU A 2 -20.88 8.72 -10.32
CA LEU A 2 -19.61 8.91 -11.06
C LEU A 2 -18.99 7.53 -11.38
N ARG A 3 -19.12 7.07 -12.62
CA ARG A 3 -18.63 5.75 -13.06
C ARG A 3 -17.34 5.80 -13.87
N VAL A 4 -16.95 6.98 -14.33
CA VAL A 4 -15.74 7.22 -15.11
C VAL A 4 -15.02 8.42 -14.50
N ALA A 5 -13.72 8.30 -14.35
CA ALA A 5 -12.87 9.36 -13.81
C ALA A 5 -11.56 9.46 -14.61
N MET A 6 -11.02 10.67 -14.70
CA MET A 6 -9.68 10.89 -15.26
C MET A 6 -8.64 10.72 -14.16
N THR A 7 -7.52 10.09 -14.49
CA THR A 7 -6.32 10.07 -13.67
C THR A 7 -5.14 10.68 -14.42
N GLU A 8 -4.05 10.93 -13.73
CA GLU A 8 -2.81 11.41 -14.35
C GLU A 8 -2.23 10.44 -15.40
N SER A 9 -2.67 9.16 -15.38
CA SER A 9 -2.18 8.12 -16.30
C SER A 9 -3.18 7.74 -17.39
N GLY A 10 -4.43 8.17 -17.30
CA GLY A 10 -5.50 7.88 -18.26
C GLY A 10 -6.87 7.75 -17.59
N MET A 11 -7.91 7.52 -18.39
CA MET A 11 -9.27 7.36 -17.89
C MET A 11 -9.50 5.97 -17.29
N VAL A 12 -10.30 5.91 -16.23
CA VAL A 12 -10.71 4.67 -15.58
C VAL A 12 -12.23 4.58 -15.46
N ALA A 13 -12.77 3.37 -15.58
CA ALA A 13 -14.18 3.09 -15.32
C ALA A 13 -14.31 2.15 -14.10
N GLY A 14 -15.20 2.51 -13.19
CA GLY A 14 -15.59 1.71 -12.04
C GLY A 14 -16.93 0.99 -12.27
N THR A 15 -17.23 0.03 -11.39
CA THR A 15 -18.46 -0.75 -11.40
C THR A 15 -19.39 -0.33 -10.25
N PRO A 16 -20.71 -0.56 -10.34
CA PRO A 16 -21.56 -0.47 -9.15
C PRO A 16 -21.06 -1.42 -8.05
N GLY A 17 -21.11 -0.97 -6.81
CA GLY A 17 -21.02 -1.85 -5.66
C GLY A 17 -22.29 -2.71 -5.50
N THR A 18 -22.40 -3.42 -4.38
CA THR A 18 -23.65 -4.10 -3.97
C THR A 18 -24.78 -3.06 -3.81
N ASP A 19 -24.46 -1.92 -3.23
CA ASP A 19 -25.30 -0.72 -3.32
C ASP A 19 -24.97 0.03 -4.61
N ALA A 20 -25.91 0.07 -5.56
CA ALA A 20 -25.74 0.74 -6.83
C ALA A 20 -25.48 2.27 -6.73
N ARG A 21 -25.65 2.86 -5.55
CA ARG A 21 -25.30 4.26 -5.28
C ARG A 21 -23.81 4.46 -5.01
N ILE A 22 -23.05 3.39 -4.83
CA ILE A 22 -21.61 3.41 -4.64
C ILE A 22 -20.95 2.97 -5.95
N THR A 23 -19.88 3.67 -6.34
CA THR A 23 -18.98 3.23 -7.40
C THR A 23 -17.73 2.64 -6.79
N VAL A 24 -17.32 1.48 -7.28
CA VAL A 24 -16.07 0.84 -6.89
C VAL A 24 -15.13 0.82 -8.08
N PHE A 25 -13.97 1.44 -7.93
CA PHE A 25 -12.87 1.32 -8.86
C PHE A 25 -11.83 0.39 -8.24
N LYS A 26 -11.59 -0.74 -8.87
CA LYS A 26 -10.69 -1.80 -8.38
C LYS A 26 -9.41 -1.82 -9.18
N GLY A 27 -8.25 -1.86 -8.52
CA GLY A 27 -6.98 -2.07 -9.18
C GLY A 27 -6.50 -0.91 -10.08
N ILE A 28 -6.60 0.35 -9.63
CA ILE A 28 -6.02 1.49 -10.35
C ILE A 28 -4.52 1.54 -10.08
N PRO A 29 -3.62 1.41 -11.06
CA PRO A 29 -2.18 1.49 -10.84
C PRO A 29 -1.78 2.90 -10.40
N TYR A 30 -1.05 2.99 -9.29
CA TYR A 30 -0.39 4.22 -8.86
C TYR A 30 1.13 4.20 -9.11
N ALA A 31 1.68 3.01 -9.39
CA ALA A 31 3.08 2.81 -9.71
C ALA A 31 3.24 1.78 -10.84
N ALA A 32 4.42 1.72 -11.41
CA ALA A 32 4.83 0.72 -12.41
C ALA A 32 5.04 -0.66 -11.77
N ASP A 33 5.18 -1.67 -12.61
CA ASP A 33 5.57 -3.02 -12.23
C ASP A 33 6.87 -3.03 -11.43
N THR A 34 6.98 -3.93 -10.45
CA THR A 34 8.11 -3.98 -9.53
C THR A 34 9.05 -5.16 -9.74
N SER A 35 8.83 -5.95 -10.79
CA SER A 35 9.73 -7.02 -11.19
C SER A 35 10.96 -6.51 -11.95
N GLY A 36 11.92 -7.43 -12.19
CA GLY A 36 13.11 -7.16 -12.99
C GLY A 36 13.92 -5.98 -12.44
N GLU A 37 14.24 -5.04 -13.31
CA GLU A 37 15.06 -3.87 -12.95
C GLU A 37 14.44 -2.96 -11.89
N ASN A 38 13.13 -3.03 -11.67
CA ASN A 38 12.42 -2.25 -10.65
C ASN A 38 12.37 -2.95 -9.28
N ARG A 39 12.81 -4.21 -9.19
CA ARG A 39 12.86 -4.91 -7.89
C ARG A 39 13.83 -4.18 -6.96
N TRP A 40 13.39 -3.98 -5.71
CA TRP A 40 14.14 -3.23 -4.71
C TRP A 40 14.55 -1.81 -5.17
N ARG A 41 13.65 -1.16 -5.90
CA ARG A 41 13.76 0.25 -6.29
C ARG A 41 12.58 1.04 -5.72
N PRO A 42 12.73 2.35 -5.53
CA PRO A 42 11.60 3.24 -5.28
C PRO A 42 10.51 3.08 -6.35
N PRO A 43 9.22 3.21 -5.98
CA PRO A 43 8.14 3.06 -6.94
C PRO A 43 8.26 4.08 -8.08
N GLN A 44 8.18 3.59 -9.32
CA GLN A 44 8.22 4.40 -10.52
C GLN A 44 6.81 4.77 -10.98
N PRO A 45 6.60 5.88 -11.70
CA PRO A 45 5.30 6.23 -12.24
C PRO A 45 4.74 5.13 -13.15
N PRO A 46 3.43 4.85 -13.11
CA PRO A 46 2.82 3.85 -14.00
C PRO A 46 2.83 4.32 -15.44
N LYS A 47 2.83 3.37 -16.38
CA LYS A 47 2.67 3.67 -17.81
C LYS A 47 1.31 4.32 -18.05
N LYS A 48 1.29 5.37 -18.87
CA LYS A 48 0.04 5.98 -19.35
C LYS A 48 -0.67 5.02 -20.32
N TRP A 49 -1.98 5.10 -20.33
CA TRP A 49 -2.81 4.34 -21.25
C TRP A 49 -3.78 5.23 -22.02
N GLU A 50 -4.13 4.78 -23.22
CA GLU A 50 -5.19 5.37 -24.04
C GLU A 50 -6.53 4.70 -23.79
N GLY A 51 -7.63 5.42 -24.07
CA GLY A 51 -8.98 4.92 -23.86
C GLY A 51 -9.35 4.82 -22.38
N ILE A 52 -10.30 3.94 -22.07
CA ILE A 52 -10.85 3.77 -20.73
C ILE A 52 -10.42 2.41 -20.17
N ARG A 53 -9.61 2.42 -19.11
CA ARG A 53 -9.25 1.21 -18.38
C ARG A 53 -10.42 0.78 -17.50
N LYS A 54 -10.87 -0.47 -17.67
CA LYS A 54 -11.91 -1.08 -16.84
C LYS A 54 -11.28 -1.51 -15.50
N CYS A 55 -11.66 -0.84 -14.41
CA CYS A 55 -11.24 -1.13 -13.05
C CYS A 55 -12.35 -1.87 -12.31
N TYR A 56 -12.72 -3.06 -12.80
CA TYR A 56 -13.85 -3.86 -12.33
C TYR A 56 -13.45 -5.02 -11.45
N GLU A 57 -12.19 -5.44 -11.50
CA GLU A 57 -11.63 -6.56 -10.75
C GLU A 57 -10.46 -6.10 -9.90
N PHE A 58 -10.28 -6.74 -8.76
CA PHE A 58 -9.12 -6.47 -7.93
C PHE A 58 -7.84 -6.98 -8.62
N ALA A 59 -6.76 -6.25 -8.40
CA ALA A 59 -5.44 -6.62 -8.91
C ALA A 59 -4.86 -7.81 -8.11
N PRO A 60 -3.84 -8.50 -8.64
CA PRO A 60 -3.06 -9.43 -7.85
C PRO A 60 -2.51 -8.76 -6.58
N ILE A 61 -2.37 -9.52 -5.50
CA ILE A 61 -1.72 -9.04 -4.29
C ILE A 61 -0.21 -9.03 -4.46
N THR A 62 0.48 -8.23 -3.62
CA THR A 62 1.96 -8.19 -3.61
C THR A 62 2.54 -9.50 -3.07
N MET A 63 3.78 -9.81 -3.48
CA MET A 63 4.47 -11.05 -3.13
C MET A 63 4.57 -11.25 -1.61
N GLN A 64 4.07 -12.40 -1.14
CA GLN A 64 4.02 -12.77 0.27
C GLN A 64 3.84 -14.28 0.43
N ARG A 65 3.78 -14.78 1.65
CA ARG A 65 3.30 -16.15 1.88
C ARG A 65 1.86 -16.24 1.41
N THR A 66 1.50 -17.36 0.78
CA THR A 66 0.11 -17.54 0.32
C THR A 66 -0.85 -17.47 1.52
N PRO A 67 -1.72 -16.46 1.58
CA PRO A 67 -2.68 -16.34 2.66
C PRO A 67 -3.59 -17.58 2.74
N GLY A 68 -3.98 -18.00 3.94
CA GLY A 68 -4.93 -19.10 4.14
C GLY A 68 -4.38 -20.50 3.88
N LYS A 69 -3.15 -20.68 3.39
CA LYS A 69 -2.57 -22.00 3.07
C LYS A 69 -2.22 -22.83 4.31
N ASP A 70 -1.84 -22.20 5.41
CA ASP A 70 -1.63 -22.86 6.69
C ASP A 70 -2.90 -22.73 7.54
N PRO A 71 -3.68 -23.82 7.73
CA PRO A 71 -4.93 -23.75 8.51
C PRO A 71 -4.69 -23.45 10.00
N ASN A 72 -3.45 -23.54 10.47
CA ASN A 72 -3.08 -23.22 11.85
C ASN A 72 -2.59 -21.78 12.03
N ALA A 73 -2.29 -21.08 10.94
CA ALA A 73 -1.89 -19.67 11.02
C ALA A 73 -3.03 -18.80 11.56
N PHE A 74 -2.67 -17.77 12.30
CA PHE A 74 -3.62 -16.80 12.83
C PHE A 74 -4.47 -16.20 11.70
N TYR A 75 -3.85 -15.81 10.61
CA TYR A 75 -4.51 -15.21 9.44
C TYR A 75 -5.60 -16.13 8.87
N SER A 76 -5.33 -17.43 8.75
CA SER A 76 -6.30 -18.39 8.22
C SER A 76 -7.49 -18.65 9.14
N LYS A 77 -7.35 -18.39 10.44
CA LYS A 77 -8.39 -18.61 11.45
C LYS A 77 -9.27 -17.39 11.70
N GLU A 78 -8.68 -16.21 11.61
CA GLU A 78 -9.32 -14.97 12.05
C GLU A 78 -9.78 -14.10 10.87
N TRP A 79 -9.24 -14.32 9.67
CA TRP A 79 -9.59 -13.60 8.46
C TRP A 79 -10.15 -14.53 7.39
N HIS A 80 -11.07 -14.00 6.62
CA HIS A 80 -11.58 -14.72 5.44
C HIS A 80 -10.61 -14.47 4.28
N VAL A 81 -9.82 -15.47 3.94
CA VAL A 81 -8.78 -15.40 2.90
C VAL A 81 -9.04 -16.41 1.81
N ASP A 82 -8.97 -15.99 0.56
CA ASP A 82 -8.96 -16.87 -0.59
C ASP A 82 -7.55 -17.45 -0.77
N PRO A 83 -7.34 -18.78 -0.59
CA PRO A 83 -6.02 -19.38 -0.75
C PRO A 83 -5.51 -19.38 -2.20
N ASP A 84 -6.37 -19.15 -3.17
CA ASP A 84 -6.04 -19.09 -4.59
C ASP A 84 -5.94 -17.66 -5.13
N ILE A 85 -5.89 -16.65 -4.24
CA ILE A 85 -5.76 -15.25 -4.61
C ILE A 85 -4.53 -15.01 -5.50
N PRO A 86 -4.67 -14.38 -6.67
CA PRO A 86 -3.54 -14.10 -7.54
C PRO A 86 -2.50 -13.22 -6.86
N MET A 87 -1.22 -13.56 -7.04
CA MET A 87 -0.08 -12.87 -6.43
C MET A 87 0.96 -12.55 -7.50
N SER A 88 1.48 -11.32 -7.51
CA SER A 88 2.45 -10.90 -8.52
C SER A 88 3.28 -9.70 -8.01
N GLU A 89 4.51 -9.58 -8.51
CA GLU A 89 5.26 -8.33 -8.41
C GLU A 89 4.69 -7.27 -9.35
N ASP A 90 4.09 -7.70 -10.47
CA ASP A 90 3.59 -6.83 -11.52
C ASP A 90 2.09 -6.58 -11.37
N GLY A 91 1.68 -5.35 -11.62
CA GLY A 91 0.30 -4.92 -11.53
C GLY A 91 -0.29 -4.90 -10.11
N SER A 92 0.52 -5.10 -9.07
CA SER A 92 0.07 -5.21 -7.68
C SER A 92 0.11 -3.89 -6.89
N LEU A 93 0.84 -2.88 -7.37
CA LEU A 93 0.88 -1.55 -6.75
C LEU A 93 -0.30 -0.69 -7.21
N VAL A 94 -1.43 -0.89 -6.56
CA VAL A 94 -2.72 -0.31 -6.95
C VAL A 94 -3.41 0.36 -5.77
N VAL A 95 -4.37 1.23 -6.10
CA VAL A 95 -5.39 1.69 -5.17
C VAL A 95 -6.76 1.14 -5.58
N ASN A 96 -7.62 0.92 -4.59
CA ASN A 96 -9.04 0.66 -4.78
C ASN A 96 -9.83 1.82 -4.19
N ILE A 97 -10.92 2.24 -4.83
CA ILE A 97 -11.70 3.42 -4.42
C ILE A 97 -13.18 3.06 -4.35
N TRP A 98 -13.82 3.34 -3.23
CA TRP A 98 -15.26 3.33 -3.05
C TRP A 98 -15.75 4.76 -2.90
N THR A 99 -16.56 5.23 -3.86
CA THR A 99 -17.09 6.59 -3.84
C THR A 99 -18.61 6.63 -3.99
N PRO A 100 -19.32 7.39 -3.16
CA PRO A 100 -20.74 7.67 -3.32
C PRO A 100 -20.98 8.86 -4.24
N ALA A 101 -19.94 9.51 -4.76
CA ALA A 101 -20.04 10.74 -5.52
C ALA A 101 -20.88 10.58 -6.80
N LYS A 102 -21.65 11.60 -7.12
CA LYS A 102 -22.42 11.72 -8.37
C LYS A 102 -21.65 12.51 -9.40
N SER A 103 -20.80 13.44 -8.96
CA SER A 103 -19.93 14.27 -9.79
C SER A 103 -18.55 14.47 -9.13
N ALA A 104 -17.61 15.00 -9.89
CA ALA A 104 -16.27 15.32 -9.38
C ALA A 104 -16.26 16.53 -8.42
N ASP A 105 -17.32 17.36 -8.41
CA ASP A 105 -17.34 18.62 -7.68
C ASP A 105 -17.81 18.50 -6.22
N GLU A 106 -18.11 17.29 -5.74
CA GLU A 106 -18.74 17.09 -4.42
C GLU A 106 -17.80 17.34 -3.25
N ARG A 107 -16.49 17.22 -3.43
CA ARG A 107 -15.45 17.43 -2.39
C ARG A 107 -15.73 16.65 -1.10
N LEU A 108 -16.01 15.37 -1.23
CA LEU A 108 -16.26 14.47 -0.11
C LEU A 108 -15.00 14.22 0.71
N PRO A 109 -15.11 14.00 2.04
CA PRO A 109 -13.97 13.59 2.84
C PRO A 109 -13.40 12.26 2.36
N VAL A 110 -12.09 12.09 2.46
CA VAL A 110 -11.34 10.93 1.96
C VAL A 110 -10.65 10.22 3.13
N MET A 111 -10.81 8.91 3.20
CA MET A 111 -10.08 8.03 4.09
C MET A 111 -9.15 7.14 3.25
N VAL A 112 -7.87 7.07 3.61
CA VAL A 112 -6.86 6.24 2.94
C VAL A 112 -6.41 5.16 3.92
N TRP A 113 -6.81 3.92 3.63
CA TRP A 113 -6.50 2.75 4.45
C TRP A 113 -5.17 2.13 4.08
N ILE A 114 -4.34 1.90 5.11
CA ILE A 114 -3.09 1.15 5.04
C ILE A 114 -3.27 -0.09 5.91
N PHE A 115 -3.26 -1.26 5.29
CA PHE A 115 -3.51 -2.53 5.98
C PHE A 115 -2.33 -2.94 6.89
N GLY A 116 -2.62 -3.80 7.87
CA GLY A 116 -1.65 -4.41 8.77
C GLY A 116 -1.06 -5.72 8.24
N GLY A 117 -0.64 -6.61 9.16
CA GLY A 117 -0.04 -7.90 8.81
C GLY A 117 1.47 -7.96 9.03
N GLY A 118 2.00 -7.15 9.97
CA GLY A 118 3.41 -7.19 10.36
C GLY A 118 4.39 -6.71 9.29
N LEU A 119 3.93 -6.04 8.23
CA LEU A 119 4.68 -5.71 7.02
C LEU A 119 5.15 -6.97 6.25
N GLN A 120 4.61 -8.14 6.57
CA GLN A 120 4.97 -9.43 6.01
C GLN A 120 3.89 -10.01 5.10
N GLU A 121 2.62 -9.78 5.43
CA GLU A 121 1.44 -10.32 4.78
C GLU A 121 0.28 -9.32 4.85
N GLY A 122 -0.82 -9.61 4.15
CA GLY A 122 -1.99 -8.76 4.05
C GLY A 122 -2.17 -8.15 2.66
N TYR A 123 -3.35 -7.62 2.38
CA TYR A 123 -3.62 -7.00 1.09
C TYR A 123 -4.75 -5.95 1.16
N ALA A 124 -4.80 -5.08 0.18
CA ALA A 124 -5.63 -3.89 0.20
C ALA A 124 -7.14 -4.15 0.00
N HIS A 125 -7.52 -5.35 -0.40
CA HIS A 125 -8.91 -5.72 -0.68
C HIS A 125 -9.38 -6.95 0.13
N GLU A 126 -8.82 -7.14 1.33
CA GLU A 126 -9.41 -8.06 2.30
C GLU A 126 -10.88 -7.71 2.52
N MET A 127 -11.72 -8.71 2.74
CA MET A 127 -13.18 -8.53 2.87
C MET A 127 -13.52 -7.54 3.99
N GLU A 128 -12.71 -7.52 5.04
CA GLU A 128 -12.84 -6.63 6.19
C GLU A 128 -12.66 -5.16 5.83
N PHE A 129 -11.99 -4.89 4.71
CA PHE A 129 -11.68 -3.54 4.24
C PHE A 129 -12.61 -3.07 3.11
N ASP A 130 -13.69 -3.81 2.84
CA ASP A 130 -14.70 -3.34 1.88
C ASP A 130 -15.26 -1.99 2.27
N GLY A 131 -15.16 -1.04 1.34
CA GLY A 131 -15.45 0.37 1.60
C GLY A 131 -16.91 0.78 1.48
N GLU A 132 -17.83 -0.11 1.08
CA GLU A 132 -19.23 0.28 0.80
C GLU A 132 -19.93 0.88 2.02
N ARG A 133 -19.68 0.31 3.21
CA ARG A 133 -20.28 0.81 4.46
C ARG A 133 -19.79 2.21 4.85
N ILE A 134 -18.53 2.53 4.54
CA ILE A 134 -17.97 3.86 4.75
C ILE A 134 -18.50 4.81 3.68
N ALA A 135 -18.47 4.38 2.41
CA ALA A 135 -18.95 5.18 1.30
C ALA A 135 -20.44 5.54 1.42
N SER A 136 -21.27 4.63 1.93
CA SER A 136 -22.70 4.91 2.17
C SER A 136 -22.95 6.03 3.20
N ARG A 137 -21.93 6.45 3.94
CA ARG A 137 -21.96 7.57 4.90
C ARG A 137 -21.40 8.88 4.33
N GLY A 138 -21.17 8.95 3.02
CA GLY A 138 -20.67 10.15 2.35
C GLY A 138 -19.16 10.36 2.44
N VAL A 139 -18.39 9.30 2.67
CA VAL A 139 -16.93 9.35 2.74
C VAL A 139 -16.35 8.48 1.61
N ILE A 140 -15.32 8.94 0.93
CA ILE A 140 -14.59 8.12 -0.02
C ILE A 140 -13.58 7.28 0.76
N LEU A 141 -13.62 5.95 0.58
CA LEU A 141 -12.54 5.08 1.05
C LEU A 141 -11.59 4.75 -0.10
N VAL A 142 -10.31 4.86 0.16
CA VAL A 142 -9.23 4.39 -0.71
C VAL A 142 -8.40 3.39 0.07
N THR A 143 -8.13 2.22 -0.51
CA THR A 143 -7.15 1.28 0.05
C THR A 143 -5.91 1.27 -0.82
N VAL A 144 -4.73 1.16 -0.21
CA VAL A 144 -3.43 1.22 -0.89
C VAL A 144 -2.71 -0.11 -0.73
N ALA A 145 -2.40 -0.77 -1.84
CA ALA A 145 -1.50 -1.91 -1.87
C ALA A 145 -0.04 -1.43 -1.80
N TYR A 146 0.84 -2.20 -1.18
CA TYR A 146 2.26 -1.87 -1.06
C TYR A 146 3.10 -3.15 -0.93
N ARG A 147 4.38 -3.09 -1.28
CA ARG A 147 5.30 -4.22 -1.14
C ARG A 147 5.55 -4.57 0.31
N LEU A 148 5.66 -5.87 0.56
CA LEU A 148 5.81 -6.48 1.87
C LEU A 148 7.13 -7.23 2.00
N ASN A 149 7.46 -7.66 3.21
CA ASN A 149 8.55 -8.57 3.53
C ASN A 149 9.88 -8.18 2.83
N VAL A 150 10.64 -9.14 2.34
CA VAL A 150 11.91 -8.89 1.64
C VAL A 150 11.74 -8.05 0.37
N PHE A 151 10.60 -8.14 -0.31
CA PHE A 151 10.35 -7.33 -1.52
C PHE A 151 10.15 -5.84 -1.21
N GLY A 152 9.62 -5.52 -0.03
CA GLY A 152 9.37 -4.16 0.41
C GLY A 152 10.41 -3.58 1.36
N PHE A 153 11.25 -4.42 2.00
CA PHE A 153 12.05 -3.98 3.14
C PHE A 153 13.48 -4.54 3.18
N LEU A 154 13.96 -5.15 2.09
CA LEU A 154 15.36 -5.55 1.99
C LEU A 154 16.27 -4.31 2.09
N ALA A 155 17.33 -4.42 2.90
CA ALA A 155 18.47 -3.51 2.87
C ALA A 155 19.71 -4.31 2.46
N HIS A 156 20.54 -3.74 1.61
CA HIS A 156 21.78 -4.38 1.15
C HIS A 156 22.78 -3.29 0.76
N PRO A 157 24.11 -3.48 0.98
CA PRO A 157 25.12 -2.49 0.59
C PRO A 157 25.07 -2.07 -0.88
N ASP A 158 24.75 -3.03 -1.79
CA ASP A 158 24.62 -2.72 -3.21
C ASP A 158 23.47 -1.75 -3.49
N LEU A 159 22.34 -1.91 -2.80
CA LEU A 159 21.18 -1.00 -2.92
C LEU A 159 21.51 0.38 -2.38
N THR A 160 22.26 0.45 -1.28
CA THR A 160 22.74 1.72 -0.71
C THR A 160 23.75 2.40 -1.63
N ALA A 161 24.64 1.63 -2.25
CA ALA A 161 25.60 2.18 -3.21
C ALA A 161 24.90 2.72 -4.47
N GLU A 162 23.82 2.07 -4.90
CA GLU A 162 23.05 2.49 -6.07
C GLU A 162 22.18 3.73 -5.80
N ASN A 163 21.47 3.75 -4.66
CA ASN A 163 20.59 4.86 -4.28
C ASN A 163 20.69 5.17 -2.78
N PRO A 164 21.70 5.96 -2.38
CA PRO A 164 21.92 6.27 -0.97
C PRO A 164 20.80 7.09 -0.30
N ASP A 165 19.98 7.78 -1.09
CA ASP A 165 18.86 8.58 -0.57
C ASP A 165 17.62 7.74 -0.24
N GLU A 166 17.43 6.60 -0.90
CA GLU A 166 16.29 5.69 -0.71
C GLU A 166 16.74 4.22 -0.83
N PRO A 167 17.66 3.76 0.08
CA PRO A 167 18.35 2.48 -0.07
C PRO A 167 17.50 1.27 0.35
N THR A 168 16.36 1.49 1.02
CA THR A 168 15.47 0.47 1.58
C THR A 168 14.09 1.05 1.89
N ASN A 169 13.25 0.29 2.62
CA ASN A 169 11.89 0.72 3.01
C ASN A 169 10.96 1.00 1.81
N PHE A 170 11.13 0.25 0.73
CA PHE A 170 10.36 0.40 -0.52
C PHE A 170 8.85 0.29 -0.27
N GLY A 171 8.42 -0.54 0.71
CA GLY A 171 7.02 -0.63 1.11
C GLY A 171 6.47 0.68 1.67
N PHE A 172 7.25 1.44 2.46
CA PHE A 172 6.84 2.77 2.92
C PHE A 172 6.89 3.80 1.78
N LEU A 173 7.81 3.67 0.85
CA LEU A 173 7.85 4.52 -0.35
C LEU A 173 6.64 4.25 -1.25
N ASP A 174 6.20 3.00 -1.38
CA ASP A 174 4.99 2.61 -2.09
C ASP A 174 3.75 3.24 -1.44
N GLN A 175 3.60 3.13 -0.12
CA GLN A 175 2.50 3.76 0.62
C GLN A 175 2.48 5.28 0.40
N ARG A 176 3.66 5.92 0.48
CA ARG A 176 3.79 7.35 0.20
C ARG A 176 3.38 7.68 -1.22
N ALA A 177 3.81 6.91 -2.21
CA ALA A 177 3.44 7.10 -3.62
C ALA A 177 1.93 6.95 -3.82
N GLY A 178 1.28 5.96 -3.18
CA GLY A 178 -0.16 5.79 -3.18
C GLY A 178 -0.89 6.99 -2.56
N ILE A 179 -0.44 7.50 -1.41
CA ILE A 179 -1.02 8.70 -0.78
C ILE A 179 -0.83 9.93 -1.68
N MET A 180 0.34 10.10 -2.30
CA MET A 180 0.60 11.17 -3.26
C MET A 180 -0.32 11.07 -4.48
N TRP A 181 -0.53 9.86 -4.99
CA TRP A 181 -1.47 9.61 -6.07
C TRP A 181 -2.89 10.04 -5.68
N VAL A 182 -3.35 9.65 -4.48
CA VAL A 182 -4.65 10.10 -3.94
C VAL A 182 -4.72 11.62 -3.90
N LYS A 183 -3.72 12.28 -3.34
CA LYS A 183 -3.67 13.76 -3.26
C LYS A 183 -3.83 14.43 -4.62
N ARG A 184 -3.24 13.85 -5.69
CA ARG A 184 -3.30 14.42 -7.04
C ARG A 184 -4.58 14.09 -7.81
N ASN A 185 -5.19 12.93 -7.54
CA ASN A 185 -6.24 12.40 -8.41
C ASN A 185 -7.63 12.37 -7.78
N ILE A 186 -7.76 12.39 -6.45
CA ILE A 186 -9.02 12.07 -5.76
C ILE A 186 -10.15 13.07 -6.04
N ALA A 187 -9.82 14.29 -6.42
CA ALA A 187 -10.81 15.27 -6.84
C ALA A 187 -11.65 14.78 -8.04
N ASN A 188 -11.02 14.06 -8.96
CA ASN A 188 -11.73 13.50 -10.13
C ASN A 188 -12.69 12.34 -9.76
N PHE A 189 -12.62 11.86 -8.53
CA PHE A 189 -13.52 10.85 -7.95
C PHE A 189 -14.55 11.46 -6.98
N GLY A 190 -14.63 12.79 -6.92
CA GLY A 190 -15.53 13.54 -6.06
C GLY A 190 -14.98 13.77 -4.65
N GLY A 191 -13.70 13.50 -4.40
CA GLY A 191 -13.05 13.68 -3.10
C GLY A 191 -12.40 15.04 -2.92
N ASP A 192 -12.23 15.44 -1.67
CA ASP A 192 -11.51 16.65 -1.30
C ASP A 192 -10.03 16.34 -1.02
N PRO A 193 -9.10 16.76 -1.89
CA PRO A 193 -7.67 16.54 -1.68
C PRO A 193 -7.11 17.29 -0.44
N ASP A 194 -7.88 18.25 0.10
CA ASP A 194 -7.52 19.00 1.32
C ASP A 194 -8.22 18.46 2.57
N ASN A 195 -8.91 17.30 2.45
CA ASN A 195 -9.58 16.63 3.55
C ASN A 195 -9.29 15.11 3.54
N ILE A 196 -8.02 14.76 3.55
CA ILE A 196 -7.53 13.37 3.54
C ILE A 196 -7.17 12.96 4.96
N THR A 197 -7.72 11.82 5.39
CA THR A 197 -7.35 11.12 6.62
C THR A 197 -6.63 9.82 6.24
N ILE A 198 -5.39 9.64 6.65
CA ILE A 198 -4.73 8.33 6.57
C ILE A 198 -5.04 7.52 7.82
N LEU A 199 -5.28 6.23 7.66
CA LEU A 199 -5.58 5.34 8.78
C LEU A 199 -5.03 3.94 8.54
N GLY A 200 -4.71 3.25 9.65
CA GLY A 200 -4.20 1.89 9.58
C GLY A 200 -4.20 1.20 10.93
N GLN A 201 -4.22 -0.11 10.90
CA GLN A 201 -4.26 -0.96 12.10
C GLN A 201 -2.98 -1.80 12.18
N SER A 202 -2.50 -2.10 13.39
CA SER A 202 -1.30 -2.91 13.62
C SER A 202 -0.08 -2.31 12.89
N SER A 203 0.62 -3.07 12.05
CA SER A 203 1.72 -2.50 11.24
C SER A 203 1.27 -1.43 10.24
N GLY A 204 0.00 -1.43 9.81
CA GLY A 204 -0.60 -0.29 9.10
C GLY A 204 -0.67 0.97 9.96
N GLY A 205 -0.93 0.82 11.27
CA GLY A 205 -0.83 1.91 12.25
C GLY A 205 0.62 2.40 12.45
N VAL A 206 1.61 1.48 12.43
CA VAL A 206 3.05 1.83 12.40
C VAL A 206 3.36 2.63 11.14
N SER A 207 2.80 2.24 10.00
CA SER A 207 2.96 2.95 8.74
C SER A 207 2.42 4.38 8.81
N VAL A 208 1.20 4.55 9.35
CA VAL A 208 0.60 5.88 9.59
C VAL A 208 1.50 6.72 10.49
N PHE A 209 2.02 6.16 11.57
CA PHE A 209 2.95 6.85 12.47
C PHE A 209 4.25 7.25 11.73
N SER A 210 4.81 6.35 10.91
CA SER A 210 6.00 6.64 10.11
C SER A 210 5.77 7.80 9.14
N HIS A 211 4.60 7.87 8.49
CA HIS A 211 4.23 8.99 7.63
C HIS A 211 4.05 10.31 8.40
N LEU A 212 3.52 10.28 9.64
CA LEU A 212 3.44 11.46 10.51
C LEU A 212 4.83 12.01 10.87
N CYS A 213 5.80 11.12 11.10
CA CYS A 213 7.17 11.49 11.45
C CYS A 213 8.03 11.88 10.23
N SER A 214 7.62 11.47 9.02
CA SER A 214 8.41 11.69 7.80
C SER A 214 8.22 13.10 7.23
N PRO A 215 9.28 13.92 7.13
CA PRO A 215 9.21 15.21 6.44
C PRO A 215 8.77 15.09 4.97
N ARG A 216 9.05 13.94 4.33
CA ARG A 216 8.67 13.66 2.93
C ARG A 216 7.16 13.45 2.75
N SER A 217 6.42 13.19 3.83
CA SER A 217 4.96 13.03 3.81
C SER A 217 4.21 14.32 4.19
N LYS A 218 4.92 15.40 4.49
CA LYS A 218 4.33 16.67 4.88
C LYS A 218 3.39 17.21 3.80
N GLY A 219 2.14 17.54 4.20
CA GLY A 219 1.14 18.13 3.31
C GLY A 219 0.35 17.12 2.45
N LEU A 220 0.65 15.81 2.54
CA LEU A 220 -0.07 14.79 1.80
C LEU A 220 -1.44 14.46 2.42
N PHE A 221 -1.61 14.67 3.70
CA PHE A 221 -2.85 14.42 4.44
C PHE A 221 -3.04 15.44 5.56
N GLN A 222 -4.24 15.55 6.10
CA GLN A 222 -4.62 16.52 7.13
C GLN A 222 -4.91 15.85 8.48
N LYS A 223 -5.26 14.54 8.46
CA LYS A 223 -5.67 13.80 9.67
C LYS A 223 -5.07 12.39 9.62
N ALA A 224 -4.93 11.80 10.79
CA ALA A 224 -4.41 10.44 10.93
C ALA A 224 -5.17 9.69 12.02
N VAL A 225 -5.38 8.39 11.81
CA VAL A 225 -5.96 7.46 12.79
C VAL A 225 -5.02 6.25 12.90
N ILE A 226 -4.51 6.00 14.10
CA ILE A 226 -3.62 4.89 14.41
C ILE A 226 -4.38 3.91 15.29
N GLN A 227 -4.57 2.68 14.80
CA GLN A 227 -5.31 1.65 15.51
C GLN A 227 -4.38 0.52 15.93
N SER A 228 -4.43 0.13 17.22
CA SER A 228 -3.72 -1.03 17.76
C SER A 228 -2.22 -1.06 17.38
N SER A 229 -1.57 0.08 17.45
CA SER A 229 -0.15 0.23 17.14
C SER A 229 0.55 1.02 18.24
N ALA A 230 1.68 0.49 18.70
CA ALA A 230 2.55 1.22 19.61
C ALA A 230 3.50 2.10 18.78
N GLY A 231 3.36 3.42 18.87
CA GLY A 231 4.28 4.38 18.23
C GLY A 231 5.74 4.21 18.60
N GLY A 232 6.03 3.50 19.69
CA GLY A 232 7.38 3.19 20.13
C GLY A 232 8.16 2.15 19.31
N SER A 233 7.54 1.50 18.33
CA SER A 233 8.23 0.53 17.48
C SER A 233 9.18 1.16 16.44
N VAL A 234 9.11 2.46 16.24
CA VAL A 234 9.99 3.23 15.34
C VAL A 234 10.90 4.20 16.07
N LEU A 235 10.83 4.23 17.42
CA LEU A 235 11.68 5.09 18.25
C LEU A 235 12.61 4.23 19.10
N PRO A 236 13.90 4.55 19.20
CA PRO A 236 14.88 3.80 19.97
C PRO A 236 14.73 3.93 21.51
N VAL A 237 13.55 4.33 21.98
CA VAL A 237 13.27 4.71 23.38
C VAL A 237 12.80 3.55 24.25
N TYR A 238 12.54 2.36 23.69
CA TYR A 238 12.06 1.20 24.45
C TYR A 238 13.12 0.11 24.58
N PRO A 239 13.13 -0.61 25.72
CA PRO A 239 14.11 -1.67 25.93
C PRO A 239 14.00 -2.74 24.83
N LYS A 240 15.14 -3.23 24.42
CA LYS A 240 15.34 -4.25 23.39
C LYS A 240 14.39 -5.43 23.54
N THR A 241 13.45 -5.55 22.63
CA THR A 241 12.67 -6.78 22.42
C THR A 241 12.75 -7.18 20.96
N PRO A 242 12.71 -8.47 20.62
CA PRO A 242 12.86 -8.93 19.23
C PRO A 242 11.92 -8.30 18.19
N PHE A 243 10.88 -7.61 18.66
CA PHE A 243 9.87 -6.96 17.82
C PHE A 243 9.88 -5.42 17.89
N ARG A 244 10.87 -4.81 18.56
CA ARG A 244 10.82 -3.37 18.90
C ARG A 244 12.09 -2.57 18.61
N GLU A 245 13.09 -3.15 17.98
CA GLU A 245 14.30 -2.43 17.59
C GLU A 245 14.18 -1.95 16.15
N ALA A 246 14.23 -0.63 15.97
CA ALA A 246 14.60 -0.08 14.68
C ALA A 246 16.11 -0.39 14.50
N LEU A 247 16.43 -1.20 13.51
CA LEU A 247 17.80 -1.46 13.10
C LEU A 247 18.40 -0.20 12.48
N SER A 248 19.68 0.05 12.71
CA SER A 248 20.44 0.96 11.87
C SER A 248 20.51 0.40 10.45
N LEU A 249 20.78 1.26 9.47
CA LEU A 249 20.96 0.80 8.09
C LEU A 249 22.03 -0.27 7.97
N ALA A 250 23.17 -0.08 8.64
CA ALA A 250 24.27 -1.05 8.64
C ALA A 250 23.85 -2.43 9.20
N GLU A 251 23.13 -2.47 10.32
CA GLU A 251 22.60 -3.72 10.87
C GLU A 251 21.59 -4.38 9.91
N ALA A 252 20.73 -3.59 9.26
CA ALA A 252 19.77 -4.10 8.28
C ALA A 252 20.47 -4.65 7.03
N GLU A 253 21.53 -4.02 6.58
CA GLU A 253 22.38 -4.49 5.48
C GLU A 253 23.08 -5.81 5.80
N GLU A 254 23.58 -6.00 7.02
CA GLU A 254 24.14 -7.29 7.47
C GLU A 254 23.11 -8.41 7.40
N TYR A 255 21.85 -8.13 7.76
CA TYR A 255 20.75 -9.08 7.58
C TYR A 255 20.47 -9.38 6.10
N GLY A 256 20.50 -8.36 5.24
CA GLY A 256 20.29 -8.54 3.80
C GLY A 256 21.37 -9.39 3.15
N VAL A 257 22.65 -9.11 3.43
CA VAL A 257 23.77 -9.93 2.96
C VAL A 257 23.62 -11.40 3.40
N ARG A 258 23.29 -11.61 4.66
CA ARG A 258 23.07 -12.96 5.18
C ARG A 258 21.86 -13.64 4.51
N PHE A 259 20.76 -12.92 4.29
CA PHE A 259 19.59 -13.44 3.58
C PHE A 259 19.93 -13.88 2.15
N LEU A 260 20.66 -13.07 1.38
CA LEU A 260 21.08 -13.43 0.01
C LEU A 260 21.92 -14.71 0.03
N ARG A 261 22.91 -14.76 0.89
CA ARG A 261 23.82 -15.91 1.00
C ARG A 261 23.13 -17.19 1.45
N GLU A 262 22.36 -17.14 2.54
CA GLU A 262 21.78 -18.32 3.18
C GLU A 262 20.51 -18.83 2.49
N GLN A 263 19.70 -17.93 1.92
CA GLN A 263 18.41 -18.30 1.34
C GLN A 263 18.44 -18.40 -0.19
N LEU A 264 19.27 -17.62 -0.86
CA LEU A 264 19.32 -17.56 -2.32
C LEU A 264 20.63 -18.14 -2.87
N GLY A 265 21.70 -18.26 -2.05
CA GLY A 265 22.99 -18.77 -2.46
C GLY A 265 23.77 -17.81 -3.36
N VAL A 266 23.49 -16.51 -3.25
CA VAL A 266 24.13 -15.43 -4.01
C VAL A 266 24.78 -14.42 -3.06
N GLU A 267 25.73 -13.64 -3.56
CA GLU A 267 26.49 -12.67 -2.75
C GLU A 267 26.07 -11.21 -3.04
N THR A 268 25.52 -10.95 -4.22
CA THR A 268 25.17 -9.61 -4.68
C THR A 268 23.71 -9.52 -5.16
N ILE A 269 23.19 -8.31 -5.24
CA ILE A 269 21.85 -8.04 -5.78
C ILE A 269 21.79 -8.32 -7.31
N ALA A 270 22.92 -8.25 -8.01
CA ALA A 270 22.99 -8.45 -9.46
C ALA A 270 22.95 -9.92 -9.89
N GLU A 271 23.30 -10.86 -9.00
CA GLU A 271 23.19 -12.30 -9.22
C GLU A 271 21.76 -12.79 -9.11
#